data_aebec9df54d3b2cf66d5d914f21543b4
#
_entry.id   aebec9df54d3b2cf66d5d914f21543b4
#
_cell.length_a   1.000
_cell.length_b   1.000
_cell.length_c   1.000
_cell.angle_alpha   90.00
_cell.angle_beta   90.00
_cell.angle_gamma   90.00
#
_symmetry.space_group_name_H-M   'P 1'
#
loop_
_entity.id
_entity.type
_entity.pdbx_description
1 polymer ?
#
loop_
_entity_poly.entity_id
_entity_poly.type
_entity_poly.pdbx_seq_one_letter_code
_entity_poly.pdbx_strand_id
1 'polypeptide(L)'
;AFAAGLVFFLYEYVVDGADWAMQPYNNHLTAGTTALVNGKVTDRNGTVLLDVENGQRTYAESEEMREATLHVVGDEGGNISTGVQSAFKSQLTGYNLLTGLADLHTEKSGGDIQLTIDADLNQLAYEDFAGRDGAAILTNWKTGEILCMVSMPTFDPANPPGDIETNDDYTGVYVNKVLSGQLTPGS
;
A
#
# COMPACT_ATOMS: atom_id res chain seq x y z
N ALA A 1 -9.83 21.18 -31.70
CA ALA A 1 -10.40 20.46 -30.54
C ALA A 1 -10.07 18.96 -30.57
N PHE A 2 -10.46 18.21 -31.67
CA PHE A 2 -10.26 16.76 -31.75
C PHE A 2 -8.78 16.33 -31.65
N ALA A 3 -7.89 16.94 -32.41
CA ALA A 3 -6.46 16.62 -32.37
C ALA A 3 -5.85 16.88 -30.99
N ALA A 4 -6.24 17.96 -30.32
CA ALA A 4 -5.78 18.25 -28.96
C ALA A 4 -6.30 17.20 -27.94
N GLY A 5 -7.55 16.74 -28.09
CA GLY A 5 -8.08 15.66 -27.27
C GLY A 5 -7.36 14.33 -27.50
N LEU A 6 -6.98 14.02 -28.74
CA LEU A 6 -6.21 12.81 -29.04
C LEU A 6 -4.80 12.86 -28.43
N VAL A 7 -4.13 14.00 -28.53
CA VAL A 7 -2.81 14.19 -27.91
C VAL A 7 -2.88 14.07 -26.39
N PHE A 8 -3.91 14.68 -25.78
CA PHE A 8 -4.15 14.55 -24.33
C PHE A 8 -4.41 13.10 -23.94
N PHE A 9 -5.28 12.39 -24.66
CA PHE A 9 -5.54 10.97 -24.42
C PHE A 9 -4.27 10.10 -24.53
N LEU A 10 -3.45 10.33 -25.54
CA LEU A 10 -2.19 9.60 -25.70
C LEU A 10 -1.21 9.91 -24.57
N TYR A 11 -1.18 11.15 -24.11
CA TYR A 11 -0.38 11.52 -22.93
C TYR A 11 -0.84 10.77 -21.68
N GLU A 12 -2.11 10.82 -21.34
CA GLU A 12 -2.71 10.09 -20.21
C GLU A 12 -2.47 8.56 -20.32
N TYR A 13 -2.64 8.01 -21.53
CA TYR A 13 -2.39 6.60 -21.79
C TYR A 13 -0.94 6.18 -21.50
N VAL A 14 0.02 7.01 -21.85
CA VAL A 14 1.45 6.72 -21.62
C VAL A 14 1.84 6.94 -20.15
N VAL A 15 1.28 7.96 -19.50
CA VAL A 15 1.65 8.35 -18.13
C VAL A 15 0.90 7.50 -17.10
N ASP A 16 -0.42 7.38 -17.22
CA ASP A 16 -1.28 6.76 -16.20
C ASP A 16 -1.78 5.37 -16.58
N GLY A 17 -1.55 4.94 -17.83
CA GLY A 17 -2.09 3.67 -18.33
C GLY A 17 -1.60 2.43 -17.56
N ALA A 18 -0.38 2.45 -17.03
CA ALA A 18 0.14 1.37 -16.20
C ALA A 18 -0.66 1.27 -14.88
N ASP A 19 -0.98 2.40 -14.26
CA ASP A 19 -1.76 2.45 -13.03
C ASP A 19 -3.22 2.02 -13.27
N TRP A 20 -3.80 2.37 -14.42
CA TRP A 20 -5.14 1.88 -14.82
C TRP A 20 -5.17 0.35 -14.97
N ALA A 21 -4.14 -0.22 -15.59
CA ALA A 21 -4.04 -1.68 -15.78
C ALA A 21 -3.84 -2.42 -14.45
N MET A 22 -3.11 -1.83 -13.51
CA MET A 22 -2.70 -2.45 -12.25
C MET A 22 -3.69 -2.26 -11.09
N GLN A 23 -4.90 -1.74 -11.36
CA GLN A 23 -5.93 -1.62 -10.32
C GLN A 23 -6.24 -2.95 -9.64
N PRO A 24 -6.55 -2.96 -8.32
CA PRO A 24 -6.78 -4.18 -7.55
C PRO A 24 -7.85 -5.13 -8.14
N TYR A 25 -8.89 -4.58 -8.78
CA TYR A 25 -9.95 -5.36 -9.42
C TYR A 25 -9.54 -5.98 -10.76
N ASN A 26 -8.38 -5.63 -11.31
CA ASN A 26 -7.83 -6.20 -12.54
C ASN A 26 -6.87 -7.38 -12.28
N ASN A 27 -7.06 -8.10 -11.18
CA ASN A 27 -6.18 -9.21 -10.79
C ASN A 27 -6.02 -10.30 -11.87
N HIS A 28 -6.99 -10.44 -12.78
CA HIS A 28 -6.88 -11.39 -13.91
C HIS A 28 -5.74 -11.04 -14.89
N LEU A 29 -5.32 -9.77 -14.96
CA LEU A 29 -4.17 -9.36 -15.79
C LEU A 29 -2.83 -9.73 -15.15
N THR A 30 -2.82 -9.96 -13.84
CA THR A 30 -1.62 -10.29 -13.07
C THR A 30 -1.58 -11.75 -12.60
N ALA A 31 -2.64 -12.54 -12.82
CA ALA A 31 -2.81 -13.93 -12.40
C ALA A 31 -1.89 -14.93 -13.14
N GLY A 32 -0.72 -14.59 -13.46
CA GLY A 32 0.32 -15.44 -14.07
C GLY A 32 1.70 -14.81 -14.01
N THR A 33 1.76 -13.58 -13.51
CA THR A 33 3.00 -12.81 -13.39
C THR A 33 3.45 -12.62 -11.94
N THR A 34 3.08 -13.55 -11.06
CA THR A 34 3.49 -13.56 -9.63
C THR A 34 5.02 -13.53 -9.43
N ALA A 35 5.78 -13.72 -10.50
CA ALA A 35 7.21 -13.94 -10.41
C ALA A 35 8.09 -12.68 -10.39
N LEU A 36 7.54 -11.47 -10.57
CA LEU A 36 8.40 -10.32 -10.90
C LEU A 36 8.09 -9.02 -10.14
N VAL A 37 7.45 -9.11 -9.00
CA VAL A 37 7.38 -7.96 -8.09
C VAL A 37 8.68 -7.92 -7.31
N ASN A 38 9.57 -7.02 -7.65
CA ASN A 38 10.79 -6.75 -6.92
C ASN A 38 10.80 -5.27 -6.57
N GLY A 39 10.56 -4.94 -5.34
CA GLY A 39 10.58 -3.56 -4.88
C GLY A 39 10.55 -3.51 -3.36
N LYS A 40 11.16 -2.48 -2.82
CA LYS A 40 11.27 -2.26 -1.39
C LYS A 40 10.44 -1.05 -0.99
N VAL A 41 9.71 -1.18 0.11
CA VAL A 41 9.02 -0.06 0.75
C VAL A 41 9.74 0.26 2.05
N THR A 42 10.21 1.48 2.18
CA THR A 42 10.87 1.97 3.37
C THR A 42 10.14 3.17 3.96
N ASP A 43 10.33 3.38 5.25
CA ASP A 43 9.94 4.61 5.92
C ASP A 43 10.89 5.77 5.54
N ARG A 44 10.68 6.95 6.11
CA ARG A 44 11.51 8.13 5.88
C ARG A 44 12.95 7.97 6.35
N ASN A 45 13.22 7.08 7.31
CA ASN A 45 14.51 6.84 7.94
C ASN A 45 15.28 5.69 7.26
N GLY A 46 14.64 4.99 6.30
CA GLY A 46 15.19 3.82 5.62
C GLY A 46 14.85 2.49 6.28
N THR A 47 13.98 2.48 7.31
CA THR A 47 13.47 1.26 7.92
C THR A 47 12.64 0.48 6.89
N VAL A 48 12.97 -0.79 6.66
CA VAL A 48 12.27 -1.63 5.69
C VAL A 48 10.94 -2.08 6.27
N LEU A 49 9.85 -1.69 5.61
CA LEU A 49 8.48 -2.08 5.96
C LEU A 49 8.00 -3.27 5.13
N LEU A 50 8.46 -3.35 3.89
CA LEU A 50 8.21 -4.45 2.97
C LEU A 50 9.39 -4.60 2.03
N ASP A 51 9.86 -5.81 1.85
CA ASP A 51 10.80 -6.20 0.81
C ASP A 51 10.17 -7.29 -0.06
N VAL A 52 10.22 -7.12 -1.37
CA VAL A 52 9.68 -8.10 -2.30
C VAL A 52 10.80 -8.54 -3.23
N GLU A 53 11.24 -9.79 -3.06
CA GLU A 53 12.24 -10.43 -3.90
C GLU A 53 11.64 -11.67 -4.59
N ASN A 54 11.75 -11.72 -5.91
CA ASN A 54 11.23 -12.85 -6.70
C ASN A 54 9.74 -13.18 -6.43
N GLY A 55 8.94 -12.14 -6.15
CA GLY A 55 7.53 -12.28 -5.79
C GLY A 55 7.26 -12.75 -4.36
N GLN A 56 8.31 -13.04 -3.59
CA GLN A 56 8.17 -13.35 -2.18
C GLN A 56 8.21 -12.08 -1.35
N ARG A 57 7.22 -11.91 -0.49
CA ARG A 57 7.10 -10.74 0.40
C ARG A 57 7.70 -11.03 1.76
N THR A 58 8.51 -10.11 2.22
CA THR A 58 9.06 -10.09 3.58
C THR A 58 8.69 -8.75 4.22
N TYR A 59 7.79 -8.79 5.19
CA TYR A 59 7.39 -7.61 5.96
C TYR A 59 8.43 -7.29 7.04
N ALA A 60 8.26 -6.15 7.72
CA ALA A 60 9.09 -5.76 8.84
C ALA A 60 9.23 -6.89 9.88
N GLU A 61 10.37 -6.93 10.59
CA GLU A 61 10.72 -8.04 11.49
C GLU A 61 9.77 -8.11 12.70
N SER A 62 9.44 -6.97 13.33
CA SER A 62 8.55 -6.89 14.47
C SER A 62 7.08 -7.03 14.05
N GLU A 63 6.30 -7.84 14.78
CA GLU A 63 4.86 -8.00 14.60
C GLU A 63 4.13 -6.69 14.85
N GLU A 64 4.49 -5.98 15.91
CA GLU A 64 3.89 -4.69 16.26
C GLU A 64 4.11 -3.65 15.16
N MET A 65 5.30 -3.65 14.53
CA MET A 65 5.61 -2.77 13.40
C MET A 65 4.75 -3.12 12.18
N ARG A 66 4.56 -4.43 11.91
CA ARG A 66 3.74 -4.90 10.79
C ARG A 66 2.27 -4.50 10.97
N GLU A 67 1.73 -4.67 12.17
CA GLU A 67 0.37 -4.26 12.51
C GLU A 67 0.21 -2.74 12.48
N ALA A 68 1.15 -1.99 13.04
CA ALA A 68 1.13 -0.53 13.06
C ALA A 68 1.16 0.09 11.66
N THR A 69 1.79 -0.58 10.69
CA THR A 69 1.96 -0.08 9.32
C THR A 69 1.05 -0.76 8.30
N LEU A 70 0.17 -1.66 8.72
CA LEU A 70 -0.70 -2.45 7.85
C LEU A 70 -1.45 -1.59 6.83
N HIS A 71 -2.15 -0.55 7.27
CA HIS A 71 -2.97 0.28 6.38
C HIS A 71 -2.15 1.23 5.49
N VAL A 72 -0.88 1.43 5.82
CA VAL A 72 0.08 2.17 4.98
C VAL A 72 0.66 1.26 3.91
N VAL A 73 1.18 0.10 4.31
CA VAL A 73 1.84 -0.85 3.41
C VAL A 73 0.83 -1.63 2.57
N GLY A 74 -0.26 -2.06 3.19
CA GLY A 74 -1.27 -2.93 2.60
C GLY A 74 -0.98 -4.42 2.84
N ASP A 75 -1.95 -5.24 2.48
CA ASP A 75 -1.91 -6.70 2.57
C ASP A 75 -1.55 -7.36 1.22
N GLU A 76 -1.13 -8.62 1.26
CA GLU A 76 -0.80 -9.40 0.05
C GLU A 76 -2.01 -9.61 -0.86
N GLY A 77 -3.20 -9.78 -0.27
CA GLY A 77 -4.46 -9.97 -1.00
C GLY A 77 -4.95 -8.73 -1.74
N GLY A 78 -4.42 -7.54 -1.40
CA GLY A 78 -4.87 -6.27 -1.96
C GLY A 78 -6.24 -5.83 -1.44
N ASN A 79 -6.70 -6.39 -0.32
CA ASN A 79 -7.97 -6.01 0.31
C ASN A 79 -7.91 -4.58 0.84
N ILE A 80 -6.73 -4.13 1.30
CA ILE A 80 -6.47 -2.74 1.66
C ILE A 80 -6.07 -1.97 0.41
N SER A 81 -7.04 -1.52 -0.36
CA SER A 81 -6.85 -0.88 -1.66
C SER A 81 -6.08 0.46 -1.60
N THR A 82 -6.05 1.10 -0.44
CA THR A 82 -5.34 2.37 -0.19
C THR A 82 -3.89 2.18 0.24
N GLY A 83 -3.47 0.95 0.52
CA GLY A 83 -2.08 0.65 0.88
C GLY A 83 -1.12 0.79 -0.29
N VAL A 84 0.16 0.99 0.01
CA VAL A 84 1.22 1.20 -1.00
C VAL A 84 1.29 0.05 -2.00
N GLN A 85 1.14 -1.20 -1.56
CA GLN A 85 1.15 -2.37 -2.43
C GLN A 85 0.06 -2.33 -3.51
N SER A 86 -1.07 -1.70 -3.22
CA SER A 86 -2.18 -1.54 -4.17
C SER A 86 -2.05 -0.24 -4.96
N ALA A 87 -1.82 0.88 -4.27
CA ALA A 87 -1.80 2.22 -4.86
C ALA A 87 -0.60 2.45 -5.79
N PHE A 88 0.55 1.84 -5.50
CA PHE A 88 1.78 1.96 -6.27
C PHE A 88 2.22 0.63 -6.90
N LYS A 89 1.26 -0.23 -7.20
CA LYS A 89 1.51 -1.57 -7.75
C LYS A 89 2.31 -1.51 -9.05
N SER A 90 2.03 -0.56 -9.93
CA SER A 90 2.75 -0.37 -11.20
C SER A 90 4.24 -0.09 -10.97
N GLN A 91 4.57 0.77 -9.99
CA GLN A 91 5.95 1.11 -9.65
C GLN A 91 6.68 -0.06 -9.00
N LEU A 92 6.03 -0.72 -8.02
CA LEU A 92 6.61 -1.89 -7.33
C LEU A 92 6.84 -3.07 -8.28
N THR A 93 6.01 -3.23 -9.31
CA THR A 93 6.13 -4.34 -10.28
C THR A 93 7.02 -4.00 -11.47
N GLY A 94 7.32 -2.73 -11.72
CA GLY A 94 7.98 -2.29 -12.94
C GLY A 94 7.17 -2.58 -14.21
N TYR A 95 5.84 -2.63 -14.10
CA TYR A 95 4.97 -2.93 -15.23
C TYR A 95 5.03 -1.84 -16.30
N ASN A 96 5.32 -2.24 -17.53
CA ASN A 96 5.33 -1.35 -18.68
C ASN A 96 4.14 -1.68 -19.61
N LEU A 97 3.20 -0.76 -19.70
CA LEU A 97 1.99 -0.93 -20.50
C LEU A 97 2.27 -1.12 -22.00
N LEU A 98 3.35 -0.52 -22.53
CA LEU A 98 3.70 -0.58 -23.96
C LEU A 98 4.19 -1.97 -24.35
N THR A 99 4.87 -2.67 -23.44
CA THR A 99 5.39 -4.02 -23.68
C THR A 99 4.42 -5.10 -23.18
N GLY A 100 3.44 -4.73 -22.33
CA GLY A 100 2.51 -5.65 -21.70
C GLY A 100 3.18 -6.60 -20.69
N LEU A 101 4.44 -6.38 -20.38
CA LEU A 101 5.27 -7.22 -19.52
C LEU A 101 5.95 -6.35 -18.46
N ALA A 102 6.11 -6.90 -17.26
CA ALA A 102 7.16 -6.44 -16.38
C ALA A 102 8.50 -6.63 -17.11
N ASP A 103 9.42 -5.67 -16.96
CA ASP A 103 10.68 -5.74 -17.70
C ASP A 103 11.48 -6.98 -17.31
N LEU A 104 11.39 -8.02 -18.14
CA LEU A 104 12.01 -9.32 -17.92
C LEU A 104 13.54 -9.32 -18.07
N HIS A 105 14.12 -8.18 -18.43
CA HIS A 105 15.53 -8.09 -18.79
C HIS A 105 16.45 -7.56 -17.69
N THR A 106 15.89 -7.15 -16.55
CA THR A 106 16.69 -6.71 -15.39
C THR A 106 16.36 -7.54 -14.16
N GLU A 107 17.36 -7.95 -13.42
CA GLU A 107 17.23 -8.68 -12.14
C GLU A 107 16.43 -7.91 -11.07
N LYS A 108 16.10 -6.64 -11.34
CA LYS A 108 15.20 -5.79 -10.55
C LYS A 108 14.23 -5.08 -11.49
N SER A 109 13.04 -5.64 -11.66
CA SER A 109 12.00 -5.02 -12.50
C SER A 109 11.12 -4.01 -11.75
N GLY A 110 11.18 -3.93 -10.43
CA GLY A 110 10.41 -3.01 -9.59
C GLY A 110 11.23 -1.83 -9.07
N GLY A 111 10.55 -0.74 -8.73
CA GLY A 111 11.13 0.44 -8.09
C GLY A 111 10.96 0.43 -6.57
N ASP A 112 11.98 0.89 -5.86
CA ASP A 112 11.88 1.11 -4.42
C ASP A 112 11.04 2.35 -4.14
N ILE A 113 10.25 2.30 -3.06
CA ILE A 113 9.39 3.39 -2.60
C ILE A 113 9.83 3.80 -1.20
N GLN A 114 10.19 5.06 -1.04
CA GLN A 114 10.39 5.66 0.28
C GLN A 114 9.18 6.49 0.66
N LEU A 115 8.64 6.21 1.84
CA LEU A 115 7.49 6.91 2.40
C LEU A 115 7.93 8.09 3.28
N THR A 116 7.01 9.01 3.53
CA THR A 116 7.21 10.09 4.50
C THR A 116 6.88 9.66 5.94
N ILE A 117 6.27 8.48 6.10
CA ILE A 117 5.94 7.88 7.40
C ILE A 117 7.21 7.65 8.21
N ASP A 118 7.12 7.90 9.50
CA ASP A 118 8.09 7.48 10.51
C ASP A 118 7.54 6.21 11.19
N ALA A 119 8.22 5.10 11.00
CA ALA A 119 7.75 3.79 11.43
C ALA A 119 7.67 3.67 12.96
N ASP A 120 8.65 4.24 13.67
CA ASP A 120 8.66 4.24 15.14
C ASP A 120 7.48 5.06 15.69
N LEU A 121 7.15 6.16 15.02
CA LEU A 121 6.02 6.99 15.40
C LEU A 121 4.67 6.29 15.12
N ASN A 122 4.59 5.52 14.04
CA ASN A 122 3.43 4.66 13.77
C ASN A 122 3.27 3.59 14.85
N GLN A 123 4.36 2.93 15.24
CA GLN A 123 4.33 1.91 16.29
C GLN A 123 3.88 2.51 17.63
N LEU A 124 4.43 3.65 18.02
CA LEU A 124 4.02 4.34 19.24
C LEU A 124 2.52 4.68 19.23
N ALA A 125 2.02 5.20 18.12
CA ALA A 125 0.60 5.52 17.98
C ALA A 125 -0.28 4.26 18.03
N TYR A 126 0.16 3.16 17.43
CA TYR A 126 -0.52 1.86 17.50
C TYR A 126 -0.62 1.36 18.94
N GLU A 127 0.48 1.38 19.69
CA GLU A 127 0.53 0.97 21.10
C GLU A 127 -0.42 1.81 21.97
N ASP A 128 -0.50 3.13 21.74
CA ASP A 128 -1.39 4.04 22.45
C ASP A 128 -2.88 3.78 22.21
N PHE A 129 -3.25 3.15 21.08
CA PHE A 129 -4.62 2.71 20.86
C PHE A 129 -5.04 1.59 21.84
N ALA A 130 -4.10 0.77 22.29
CA ALA A 130 -4.36 -0.31 23.25
C ALA A 130 -5.57 -1.18 22.86
N GLY A 131 -5.69 -1.54 21.58
CA GLY A 131 -6.78 -2.34 21.02
C GLY A 131 -8.11 -1.61 20.81
N ARG A 132 -8.16 -0.30 21.06
CA ARG A 132 -9.38 0.51 20.80
C ARG A 132 -9.51 0.84 19.34
N ASP A 133 -10.72 0.82 18.82
CA ASP A 133 -11.07 1.28 17.49
C ASP A 133 -10.80 2.76 17.29
N GLY A 134 -10.32 3.11 16.10
CA GLY A 134 -10.11 4.51 15.74
C GLY A 134 -9.09 4.71 14.63
N ALA A 135 -8.69 5.97 14.45
CA ALA A 135 -7.64 6.32 13.50
C ALA A 135 -6.84 7.52 14.02
N ALA A 136 -5.56 7.54 13.73
CA ALA A 136 -4.66 8.64 14.04
C ALA A 136 -3.87 9.03 12.79
N ILE A 137 -3.71 10.32 12.60
CA ILE A 137 -2.85 10.90 11.56
C ILE A 137 -2.05 12.07 12.13
N LEU A 138 -0.77 12.07 11.84
CA LEU A 138 0.10 13.22 12.14
C LEU A 138 0.71 13.73 10.84
N THR A 139 0.54 15.02 10.58
CA THR A 139 1.05 15.67 9.38
C THR A 139 1.96 16.83 9.72
N ASN A 140 2.98 17.03 8.90
CA ASN A 140 3.77 18.25 8.94
C ASN A 140 3.00 19.36 8.23
N TRP A 141 2.46 20.30 9.01
CA TRP A 141 1.63 21.38 8.48
C TRP A 141 2.33 22.33 7.50
N LYS A 142 3.67 22.33 7.48
CA LYS A 142 4.47 23.15 6.57
C LYS A 142 4.73 22.49 5.24
N THR A 143 5.00 21.18 5.25
CA THR A 143 5.39 20.42 4.06
C THR A 143 4.25 19.60 3.47
N GLY A 144 3.21 19.29 4.27
CA GLY A 144 2.13 18.38 3.91
C GLY A 144 2.49 16.89 4.06
N GLU A 145 3.72 16.57 4.49
CA GLU A 145 4.13 15.18 4.71
C GLU A 145 3.28 14.51 5.79
N ILE A 146 2.85 13.29 5.53
CA ILE A 146 2.24 12.43 6.52
C ILE A 146 3.36 11.71 7.26
N LEU A 147 3.47 11.95 8.56
CA LEU A 147 4.51 11.39 9.42
C LEU A 147 4.04 10.14 10.16
N CYS A 148 2.75 10.06 10.46
CA CYS A 148 2.13 8.90 11.09
C CYS A 148 0.71 8.73 10.54
N MET A 149 0.33 7.49 10.27
CA MET A 149 -1.02 7.12 9.86
C MET A 149 -1.33 5.71 10.36
N VAL A 150 -2.20 5.61 11.36
CA VAL A 150 -2.65 4.35 11.97
C VAL A 150 -4.17 4.26 11.90
N SER A 151 -4.67 3.09 11.56
CA SER A 151 -6.10 2.77 11.54
C SER A 151 -6.34 1.46 12.26
N MET A 152 -7.31 1.42 13.16
CA MET A 152 -7.68 0.24 13.97
C MET A 152 -9.07 -0.25 13.58
N PRO A 153 -9.34 -1.56 13.63
CA PRO A 153 -8.45 -2.65 14.00
C PRO A 153 -7.38 -2.96 12.94
N THR A 154 -6.37 -3.76 13.32
CA THR A 154 -5.31 -4.25 12.45
C THR A 154 -5.15 -5.77 12.56
N PHE A 155 -4.28 -6.33 11.75
CA PHE A 155 -3.79 -7.71 11.86
C PHE A 155 -2.35 -7.80 11.33
N ASP A 156 -1.66 -8.89 11.67
CA ASP A 156 -0.34 -9.16 11.12
C ASP A 156 -0.43 -9.61 9.64
N PRO A 157 0.03 -8.79 8.67
CA PRO A 157 -0.01 -9.17 7.25
C PRO A 157 0.88 -10.36 6.89
N ALA A 158 1.87 -10.69 7.72
CA ALA A 158 2.71 -11.87 7.54
C ALA A 158 2.01 -13.17 7.99
N ASN A 159 1.02 -13.06 8.88
CA ASN A 159 0.25 -14.19 9.40
C ASN A 159 -1.24 -13.81 9.60
N PRO A 160 -1.99 -13.57 8.51
CA PRO A 160 -3.38 -13.14 8.61
C PRO A 160 -4.25 -14.14 9.38
N PRO A 161 -5.12 -13.69 10.29
CA PRO A 161 -6.04 -14.56 11.00
C PRO A 161 -6.99 -15.32 10.05
N GLY A 162 -7.17 -16.61 10.30
CA GLY A 162 -8.06 -17.45 9.48
C GLY A 162 -9.55 -17.12 9.61
N ASP A 163 -9.94 -16.40 10.66
CA ASP A 163 -11.31 -16.02 11.01
C ASP A 163 -11.63 -14.54 10.76
N ILE A 164 -10.75 -13.83 10.06
CA ILE A 164 -10.83 -12.38 9.84
C ILE A 164 -12.17 -11.90 9.24
N GLU A 165 -12.85 -12.76 8.46
CA GLU A 165 -14.15 -12.44 7.84
C GLU A 165 -15.34 -12.70 8.75
N THR A 166 -15.15 -13.47 9.82
CA THR A 166 -16.23 -13.95 10.68
C THR A 166 -16.12 -13.46 12.12
N ASN A 167 -15.00 -12.89 12.49
CA ASN A 167 -14.72 -12.37 13.82
C ASN A 167 -15.01 -10.86 13.87
N ASP A 168 -15.91 -10.48 14.77
CA ASP A 168 -16.35 -9.08 14.94
C ASP A 168 -15.21 -8.13 15.32
N ASP A 169 -14.15 -8.63 15.95
CA ASP A 169 -12.97 -7.84 16.31
C ASP A 169 -12.25 -7.25 15.08
N TYR A 170 -12.42 -7.85 13.90
CA TYR A 170 -11.86 -7.38 12.64
C TYR A 170 -12.85 -6.60 11.76
N THR A 171 -13.99 -6.20 12.33
CA THR A 171 -14.99 -5.45 11.57
C THR A 171 -14.39 -4.16 10.99
N GLY A 172 -14.39 -4.06 9.65
CA GLY A 172 -13.83 -2.91 8.93
C GLY A 172 -12.31 -2.85 8.88
N VAL A 173 -11.60 -3.93 9.20
CA VAL A 173 -10.14 -4.00 9.24
C VAL A 173 -9.47 -3.67 7.90
N TYR A 174 -10.13 -3.89 6.78
CA TYR A 174 -9.60 -3.53 5.45
C TYR A 174 -9.78 -2.05 5.08
N VAL A 175 -10.52 -1.30 5.92
CA VAL A 175 -10.78 0.13 5.67
C VAL A 175 -9.75 0.97 6.38
N ASN A 176 -8.99 1.75 5.62
CA ASN A 176 -8.19 2.81 6.21
C ASN A 176 -9.11 3.94 6.68
N LYS A 177 -9.40 3.97 7.98
CA LYS A 177 -10.34 4.94 8.59
C LYS A 177 -9.83 6.38 8.54
N VAL A 178 -8.52 6.60 8.35
CA VAL A 178 -7.96 7.94 8.13
C VAL A 178 -8.45 8.52 6.81
N LEU A 179 -8.52 7.68 5.77
CA LEU A 179 -8.85 8.10 4.40
C LEU A 179 -10.34 7.96 4.08
N SER A 180 -10.99 6.92 4.62
CA SER A 180 -12.35 6.52 4.23
C SER A 180 -13.30 6.35 5.41
N GLY A 181 -12.84 6.59 6.65
CA GLY A 181 -13.67 6.49 7.84
C GLY A 181 -14.75 7.56 7.89
N GLN A 182 -15.96 7.16 8.28
CA GLN A 182 -17.05 8.09 8.58
C GLN A 182 -17.22 8.15 10.09
N LEU A 183 -16.70 9.20 10.70
CA LEU A 183 -16.74 9.42 12.14
C LEU A 183 -17.71 10.56 12.47
N THR A 184 -18.46 10.40 13.57
CA THR A 184 -19.35 11.48 14.06
C THR A 184 -18.51 12.62 14.62
N PRO A 185 -18.62 13.86 14.09
CA PRO A 185 -17.87 14.99 14.61
C PRO A 185 -18.18 15.25 16.08
N GLY A 186 -17.14 15.55 16.87
CA GLY A 186 -17.30 15.97 18.27
C GLY A 186 -17.40 14.84 19.29
N SER A 187 -17.08 13.64 18.90
CA SER A 187 -16.93 12.51 19.83
C SER A 187 -15.54 12.46 20.49
#